data_f65c9fc2559a424645a265c0ae633989
#
_entry.id   f65c9fc2559a424645a265c0ae633989
#
_cell.length_a   1.000
_cell.length_b   1.000
_cell.length_c   1.000
_cell.angle_alpha   90.00
_cell.angle_beta   90.00
_cell.angle_gamma   90.00
#
_symmetry.space_group_name_H-M   'P 1'
#
loop_
_entity.id
_entity.type
_entity.pdbx_description
1 polymer ?
#
loop_
_entity_poly.entity_id
_entity_poly.type
_entity_poly.pdbx_seq_one_letter_code
_entity_poly.pdbx_strand_id
1 'polypeptide(L)'
;RAVLILRGSFRPVTKVPIDMIRCALTRFNKEYNLKGEKPLVVLEMTLQNLNEKGKIDYHDFLDRTALLGTLGYPVLISNYDTHYRLASFLFRHTQKPIGVLMGVSALRKVFDEKYYTHLKGGILESFGRLFKNDLKLFIYPVLEKQKKEPITIDHVEVLPHLEQLFAYLRVNRNILGIEGYARRYLSIFSRDILGEIKKGKKGWEKKLPSSVARMIKHKKLFGYKPH
;
A
#
# COMPACT_ATOMS: atom_id res chain seq x y z
N ARG A 1 3.85 -19.53 -7.11
CA ARG A 1 2.61 -19.01 -6.55
C ARG A 1 2.45 -17.54 -6.92
N ALA A 2 1.24 -17.13 -7.32
CA ALA A 2 0.92 -15.72 -7.58
C ALA A 2 1.06 -14.90 -6.29
N VAL A 3 1.44 -13.61 -6.41
CA VAL A 3 1.73 -12.74 -5.25
C VAL A 3 0.90 -11.47 -5.35
N LEU A 4 0.22 -11.10 -4.27
CA LEU A 4 -0.38 -9.78 -4.09
C LEU A 4 0.34 -9.07 -2.95
N ILE A 5 1.06 -7.98 -3.25
CA ILE A 5 1.86 -7.27 -2.27
C ILE A 5 1.26 -5.89 -1.96
N LEU A 6 1.17 -5.57 -0.68
CA LEU A 6 0.74 -4.26 -0.18
C LEU A 6 1.88 -3.60 0.58
N ARG A 7 2.41 -2.50 0.02
CA ARG A 7 3.39 -1.64 0.70
C ARG A 7 2.69 -0.63 1.58
N GLY A 8 3.16 -0.48 2.81
CA GLY A 8 2.62 0.52 3.71
C GLY A 8 3.54 0.87 4.88
N SER A 9 3.27 2.02 5.51
CA SER A 9 3.96 2.40 6.75
C SER A 9 3.39 1.68 7.97
N PHE A 10 2.11 1.27 7.92
CA PHE A 10 1.38 0.55 8.96
C PHE A 10 1.51 1.14 10.37
N ARG A 11 1.42 2.46 10.48
CA ARG A 11 1.64 3.23 11.73
C ARG A 11 0.41 4.05 12.15
N PRO A 12 -0.57 3.42 12.83
CA PRO A 12 -0.80 1.99 12.97
C PRO A 12 -1.49 1.37 11.75
N VAL A 13 -1.66 0.05 11.78
CA VAL A 13 -2.52 -0.65 10.81
C VAL A 13 -3.97 -0.29 11.08
N THR A 14 -4.65 0.23 10.05
CA THR A 14 -6.09 0.55 10.11
C THR A 14 -6.94 -0.53 9.41
N LYS A 15 -8.25 -0.36 9.38
CA LYS A 15 -9.15 -1.24 8.59
C LYS A 15 -8.99 -1.07 7.08
N VAL A 16 -8.35 0.02 6.63
CA VAL A 16 -8.13 0.29 5.19
C VAL A 16 -7.30 -0.79 4.51
N PRO A 17 -6.08 -1.17 4.98
CA PRO A 17 -5.30 -2.26 4.41
C PRO A 17 -6.08 -3.57 4.28
N ILE A 18 -6.93 -3.90 5.25
CA ILE A 18 -7.73 -5.13 5.22
C ILE A 18 -8.79 -5.07 4.12
N ASP A 19 -9.49 -3.95 3.99
CA ASP A 19 -10.47 -3.75 2.92
C ASP A 19 -9.80 -3.69 1.54
N MET A 20 -8.64 -3.03 1.45
CA MET A 20 -7.81 -3.03 0.25
C MET A 20 -7.49 -4.46 -0.21
N ILE A 21 -6.98 -5.31 0.68
CA ILE A 21 -6.63 -6.70 0.38
C ILE A 21 -7.86 -7.49 -0.06
N ARG A 22 -8.97 -7.37 0.67
CA ARG A 22 -10.23 -8.06 0.35
C ARG A 22 -10.70 -7.75 -1.07
N CYS A 23 -10.76 -6.46 -1.42
CA CYS A 23 -11.23 -6.01 -2.73
C CYS A 23 -10.22 -6.37 -3.84
N ALA A 24 -8.93 -6.20 -3.56
CA ALA A 24 -7.88 -6.52 -4.51
C ALA A 24 -7.80 -8.01 -4.83
N LEU A 25 -8.02 -8.90 -3.85
CA LEU A 25 -8.06 -10.35 -4.09
C LEU A 25 -9.16 -10.72 -5.08
N THR A 26 -10.35 -10.14 -4.95
CA THR A 26 -11.45 -10.36 -5.90
C THR A 26 -11.06 -9.92 -7.31
N ARG A 27 -10.48 -8.71 -7.43
CA ARG A 27 -10.05 -8.17 -8.72
C ARG A 27 -8.89 -8.96 -9.31
N PHE A 28 -7.91 -9.31 -8.51
CA PHE A 28 -6.72 -10.08 -8.89
C PHE A 28 -7.09 -11.47 -9.42
N ASN A 29 -7.97 -12.20 -8.71
CA ASN A 29 -8.44 -13.50 -9.14
C ASN A 29 -9.18 -13.44 -10.49
N LYS A 30 -10.02 -12.41 -10.68
CA LYS A 30 -10.71 -12.17 -11.95
C LYS A 30 -9.74 -11.84 -13.08
N GLU A 31 -8.73 -11.02 -12.79
CA GLU A 31 -7.77 -10.54 -13.79
C GLU A 31 -6.86 -11.65 -14.34
N TYR A 32 -6.40 -12.53 -13.46
CA TYR A 32 -5.43 -13.55 -13.82
C TYR A 32 -6.03 -14.96 -13.97
N ASN A 33 -7.33 -15.11 -13.79
CA ASN A 33 -8.05 -16.40 -13.89
C ASN A 33 -7.31 -17.54 -13.15
N LEU A 34 -7.07 -17.35 -11.86
CA LEU A 34 -6.20 -18.23 -11.06
C LEU A 34 -6.78 -19.64 -10.80
N LYS A 35 -7.95 -20.00 -11.40
CA LYS A 35 -8.55 -21.35 -11.32
C LYS A 35 -8.61 -21.93 -9.89
N GLY A 36 -8.87 -21.07 -8.90
CA GLY A 36 -8.93 -21.48 -7.48
C GLY A 36 -7.60 -21.45 -6.71
N GLU A 37 -6.48 -21.19 -7.38
CA GLU A 37 -5.20 -20.98 -6.68
C GLU A 37 -5.24 -19.68 -5.88
N LYS A 38 -5.02 -19.75 -4.56
CA LYS A 38 -4.98 -18.56 -3.70
C LYS A 38 -3.62 -17.87 -3.83
N PRO A 39 -3.59 -16.58 -4.20
CA PRO A 39 -2.35 -15.83 -4.22
C PRO A 39 -1.76 -15.69 -2.81
N LEU A 40 -0.45 -15.55 -2.72
CA LEU A 40 0.23 -15.18 -1.50
C LEU A 40 0.06 -13.68 -1.28
N VAL A 41 -0.65 -13.28 -0.22
CA VAL A 41 -0.73 -11.89 0.18
C VAL A 41 0.46 -11.57 1.07
N VAL A 42 1.22 -10.53 0.72
CA VAL A 42 2.41 -10.09 1.46
C VAL A 42 2.25 -8.63 1.87
N LEU A 43 2.46 -8.34 3.14
CA LEU A 43 2.56 -6.96 3.64
C LEU A 43 4.03 -6.53 3.57
N GLU A 44 4.32 -5.46 2.86
CA GLU A 44 5.71 -5.00 2.72
C GLU A 44 5.92 -3.68 3.45
N MET A 45 6.96 -3.66 4.26
CA MET A 45 7.42 -2.49 5.00
C MET A 45 8.87 -2.19 4.62
N THR A 46 9.10 -1.03 4.01
CA THR A 46 10.47 -0.62 3.67
C THR A 46 11.15 0.07 4.84
N LEU A 47 12.44 -0.20 5.03
CA LEU A 47 13.28 0.47 6.02
C LEU A 47 13.32 1.99 5.82
N GLN A 48 13.15 2.46 4.59
CA GLN A 48 13.05 3.89 4.28
C GLN A 48 11.84 4.57 4.95
N ASN A 49 10.74 3.84 5.14
CA ASN A 49 9.56 4.34 5.85
C ASN A 49 9.77 4.38 7.39
N LEU A 50 10.88 3.86 7.87
CA LEU A 50 11.24 3.84 9.30
C LEU A 50 12.17 4.99 9.66
N ASN A 51 12.74 5.64 8.64
CA ASN A 51 13.74 6.68 8.82
C ASN A 51 13.06 8.05 9.01
N GLU A 52 12.59 8.32 10.22
CA GLU A 52 12.23 9.69 10.60
C GLU A 52 13.51 10.39 11.11
N LYS A 53 13.94 11.45 10.42
CA LYS A 53 15.11 12.29 10.80
C LYS A 53 16.49 11.59 10.72
N GLY A 54 16.68 10.66 9.79
CA GLY A 54 18.00 10.06 9.54
C GLY A 54 18.41 8.93 10.51
N LYS A 55 17.54 8.52 11.42
CA LYS A 55 17.76 7.39 12.33
C LYS A 55 16.56 6.45 12.32
N ILE A 56 16.83 5.14 12.29
CA ILE A 56 15.79 4.12 12.41
C ILE A 56 15.36 4.07 13.87
N ASP A 57 14.07 4.33 14.13
CA ASP A 57 13.47 4.05 15.42
C ASP A 57 13.15 2.55 15.52
N TYR A 58 14.04 1.81 16.17
CA TYR A 58 13.91 0.36 16.34
C TYR A 58 12.68 -0.04 17.16
N HIS A 59 12.27 0.78 18.12
CA HIS A 59 11.07 0.51 18.91
C HIS A 59 9.82 0.61 18.04
N ASP A 60 9.67 1.70 17.30
CA ASP A 60 8.57 1.88 16.36
C ASP A 60 8.56 0.78 15.28
N PHE A 61 9.74 0.33 14.84
CA PHE A 61 9.87 -0.80 13.91
C PHE A 61 9.32 -2.10 14.49
N LEU A 62 9.77 -2.48 15.70
CA LEU A 62 9.32 -3.70 16.38
C LEU A 62 7.82 -3.64 16.68
N ASP A 63 7.30 -2.49 17.08
CA ASP A 63 5.88 -2.28 17.31
C ASP A 63 5.05 -2.54 16.06
N ARG A 64 5.49 -2.00 14.91
CA ARG A 64 4.80 -2.21 13.63
C ARG A 64 4.84 -3.68 13.20
N THR A 65 5.99 -4.34 13.30
CA THR A 65 6.11 -5.76 12.94
C THR A 65 5.24 -6.65 13.83
N ALA A 66 5.20 -6.38 15.13
CA ALA A 66 4.33 -7.08 16.06
C ALA A 66 2.85 -6.90 15.71
N LEU A 67 2.43 -5.67 15.35
CA LEU A 67 1.06 -5.41 14.91
C LEU A 67 0.72 -6.14 13.61
N LEU A 68 1.62 -6.13 12.62
CA LEU A 68 1.41 -6.83 11.35
C LEU A 68 1.28 -8.34 11.56
N GLY A 69 2.06 -8.91 12.49
CA GLY A 69 1.96 -10.33 12.86
C GLY A 69 0.56 -10.75 13.34
N THR A 70 -0.22 -9.82 13.94
CA THR A 70 -1.61 -10.12 14.37
C THR A 70 -2.59 -10.31 13.23
N LEU A 71 -2.22 -9.95 12.01
CA LEU A 71 -3.08 -10.02 10.84
C LEU A 71 -3.00 -11.36 10.12
N GLY A 72 -2.00 -12.21 10.45
CA GLY A 72 -1.82 -13.53 9.85
C GLY A 72 -1.29 -13.52 8.42
N TYR A 73 -0.79 -12.38 7.92
CA TYR A 73 -0.12 -12.28 6.62
C TYR A 73 1.41 -12.30 6.79
N PRO A 74 2.15 -12.94 5.86
CA PRO A 74 3.59 -12.77 5.76
C PRO A 74 4.01 -11.31 5.65
N VAL A 75 5.07 -10.93 6.35
CA VAL A 75 5.63 -9.58 6.33
C VAL A 75 7.00 -9.60 5.67
N LEU A 76 7.14 -8.84 4.60
CA LEU A 76 8.41 -8.58 3.94
C LEU A 76 9.00 -7.26 4.44
N ILE A 77 10.18 -7.33 5.03
CA ILE A 77 10.95 -6.14 5.37
C ILE A 77 11.98 -5.94 4.26
N SER A 78 11.95 -4.79 3.61
CA SER A 78 12.80 -4.50 2.47
C SER A 78 13.55 -3.18 2.62
N ASN A 79 14.57 -2.99 1.79
CA ASN A 79 15.26 -1.71 1.63
C ASN A 79 15.05 -1.14 0.22
N TYR A 80 13.94 -1.48 -0.43
CA TYR A 80 13.62 -0.98 -1.77
C TYR A 80 12.80 0.30 -1.66
N ASP A 81 13.35 1.41 -2.11
CA ASP A 81 12.71 2.74 -2.12
C ASP A 81 11.59 2.84 -3.16
N THR A 82 11.79 2.26 -4.33
CA THR A 82 10.88 2.34 -5.46
C THR A 82 10.20 1.00 -5.76
N HIS A 83 9.02 1.06 -6.39
CA HIS A 83 8.26 -0.15 -6.71
C HIS A 83 8.94 -1.01 -7.77
N TYR A 84 9.67 -0.41 -8.73
CA TYR A 84 10.38 -1.20 -9.75
C TYR A 84 11.52 -2.04 -9.16
N ARG A 85 12.21 -1.54 -8.10
CA ARG A 85 13.24 -2.32 -7.40
C ARG A 85 12.64 -3.50 -6.64
N LEU A 86 11.51 -3.25 -5.96
CA LEU A 86 10.75 -4.33 -5.31
C LEU A 86 10.27 -5.37 -6.33
N ALA A 87 9.71 -4.92 -7.46
CA ALA A 87 9.28 -5.80 -8.54
C ALA A 87 10.44 -6.64 -9.07
N SER A 88 11.58 -6.03 -9.34
CA SER A 88 12.81 -6.73 -9.81
C SER A 88 13.29 -7.78 -8.81
N PHE A 89 13.13 -7.55 -7.52
CA PHE A 89 13.40 -8.56 -6.49
C PHE A 89 12.40 -9.71 -6.58
N LEU A 90 11.11 -9.42 -6.65
CA LEU A 90 10.07 -10.45 -6.71
C LEU A 90 10.18 -11.32 -7.97
N PHE A 91 10.52 -10.74 -9.11
CA PHE A 91 10.72 -11.48 -10.37
C PHE A 91 11.82 -12.54 -10.32
N ARG A 92 12.76 -12.42 -9.38
CA ARG A 92 13.78 -13.45 -9.14
C ARG A 92 13.24 -14.67 -8.38
N HIS A 93 12.11 -14.51 -7.71
CA HIS A 93 11.53 -15.55 -6.83
C HIS A 93 10.25 -16.18 -7.39
N THR A 94 9.61 -15.55 -8.37
CA THR A 94 8.41 -16.11 -9.01
C THR A 94 8.26 -15.65 -10.45
N GLN A 95 7.80 -16.57 -11.31
CA GLN A 95 7.34 -16.29 -12.67
C GLN A 95 5.80 -16.20 -12.74
N LYS A 96 5.12 -16.38 -11.61
CA LYS A 96 3.67 -16.26 -11.52
C LYS A 96 3.24 -14.79 -11.42
N PRO A 97 1.97 -14.47 -11.72
CA PRO A 97 1.47 -13.11 -11.66
C PRO A 97 1.77 -12.38 -10.34
N ILE A 98 2.13 -11.11 -10.46
CA ILE A 98 2.37 -10.22 -9.31
C ILE A 98 1.41 -9.04 -9.40
N GLY A 99 0.65 -8.80 -8.33
CA GLY A 99 -0.12 -7.58 -8.13
C GLY A 99 0.50 -6.71 -7.07
N VAL A 100 0.67 -5.43 -7.37
CA VAL A 100 1.06 -4.43 -6.36
C VAL A 100 -0.18 -3.61 -6.00
N LEU A 101 -0.58 -3.74 -4.75
CA LEU A 101 -1.74 -3.04 -4.20
C LEU A 101 -1.30 -1.73 -3.57
N MET A 102 -1.94 -0.63 -3.98
CA MET A 102 -1.60 0.70 -3.45
C MET A 102 -2.81 1.64 -3.47
N GLY A 103 -2.74 2.72 -2.69
CA GLY A 103 -3.70 3.81 -2.77
C GLY A 103 -3.32 4.86 -3.81
N VAL A 104 -4.27 5.74 -4.16
CA VAL A 104 -4.08 6.86 -5.10
C VAL A 104 -2.84 7.70 -4.76
N SER A 105 -2.60 8.01 -3.49
CA SER A 105 -1.42 8.82 -3.09
C SER A 105 -0.10 8.14 -3.39
N ALA A 106 -0.04 6.80 -3.35
CA ALA A 106 1.15 6.05 -3.72
C ALA A 106 1.31 6.00 -5.24
N LEU A 107 0.21 5.87 -6.00
CA LEU A 107 0.24 5.94 -7.46
C LEU A 107 0.78 7.29 -7.95
N ARG A 108 0.35 8.42 -7.36
CA ARG A 108 0.91 9.74 -7.69
C ARG A 108 2.43 9.79 -7.52
N LYS A 109 2.97 9.13 -6.48
CA LYS A 109 4.44 9.03 -6.28
C LYS A 109 5.11 8.13 -7.32
N VAL A 110 4.43 7.11 -7.84
CA VAL A 110 4.96 6.26 -8.93
C VAL A 110 5.14 7.08 -10.21
N PHE A 111 4.32 8.11 -10.42
CA PHE A 111 4.41 9.04 -11.56
C PHE A 111 5.26 10.29 -11.26
N ASP A 112 5.94 10.39 -10.12
CA ASP A 112 6.81 11.50 -9.78
C ASP A 112 8.24 11.21 -10.22
N GLU A 113 8.68 11.89 -11.30
CA GLU A 113 9.94 11.66 -12.00
C GLU A 113 11.18 11.86 -11.13
N LYS A 114 11.05 12.64 -10.04
CA LYS A 114 12.18 12.87 -9.12
C LYS A 114 12.76 11.59 -8.51
N TYR A 115 11.96 10.52 -8.44
CA TYR A 115 12.41 9.22 -7.94
C TYR A 115 13.23 8.42 -8.95
N TYR A 116 13.37 8.90 -10.20
CA TYR A 116 13.97 8.16 -11.30
C TYR A 116 15.13 8.90 -11.97
N THR A 117 15.55 10.05 -11.45
CA THR A 117 16.63 10.89 -12.02
C THR A 117 17.99 10.17 -12.12
N HIS A 118 18.20 9.12 -11.34
CA HIS A 118 19.39 8.27 -11.38
C HIS A 118 19.37 7.22 -12.50
N LEU A 119 18.23 7.03 -13.17
CA LEU A 119 18.08 6.12 -14.30
C LEU A 119 18.32 6.90 -15.61
N LYS A 120 19.12 6.34 -16.53
CA LYS A 120 19.39 6.97 -17.83
C LYS A 120 18.12 7.18 -18.66
N GLY A 121 17.20 6.24 -18.61
CA GLY A 121 15.88 6.34 -19.26
C GLY A 121 14.77 6.92 -18.39
N GLY A 122 15.10 7.47 -17.21
CA GLY A 122 14.14 8.12 -16.31
C GLY A 122 12.94 7.24 -15.95
N ILE A 123 11.75 7.83 -15.96
CA ILE A 123 10.48 7.14 -15.62
C ILE A 123 10.17 6.01 -16.60
N LEU A 124 10.50 6.14 -17.89
CA LEU A 124 10.24 5.10 -18.90
C LEU A 124 11.04 3.83 -18.59
N GLU A 125 12.30 3.97 -18.21
CA GLU A 125 13.13 2.84 -17.79
C GLU A 125 12.55 2.19 -16.52
N SER A 126 12.14 2.99 -15.56
CA SER A 126 11.49 2.50 -14.33
C SER A 126 10.24 1.68 -14.65
N PHE A 127 9.38 2.17 -15.54
CA PHE A 127 8.14 1.49 -15.91
C PHE A 127 8.38 0.24 -16.75
N GLY A 128 9.36 0.27 -17.66
CA GLY A 128 9.80 -0.93 -18.38
C GLY A 128 10.33 -2.04 -17.47
N ARG A 129 10.94 -1.68 -16.33
CA ARG A 129 11.37 -2.64 -15.30
C ARG A 129 10.21 -3.09 -14.39
N LEU A 130 9.27 -2.17 -14.07
CA LEU A 130 8.13 -2.44 -13.19
C LEU A 130 7.13 -3.40 -13.83
N PHE A 131 6.72 -3.13 -15.07
CA PHE A 131 5.65 -3.86 -15.76
C PHE A 131 6.13 -5.10 -16.53
N LYS A 132 7.26 -5.68 -16.13
CA LYS A 132 7.68 -7.00 -16.61
C LYS A 132 6.77 -8.11 -16.07
N ASN A 133 6.76 -9.25 -16.75
CA ASN A 133 6.11 -10.50 -16.32
C ASN A 133 4.64 -10.30 -15.90
N ASP A 134 3.92 -9.47 -16.65
CA ASP A 134 2.49 -9.17 -16.43
C ASP A 134 2.18 -8.64 -15.00
N LEU A 135 3.12 -7.90 -14.40
CA LEU A 135 2.83 -7.21 -13.13
C LEU A 135 1.76 -6.13 -13.35
N LYS A 136 0.80 -6.07 -12.45
CA LYS A 136 -0.26 -5.05 -12.47
C LYS A 136 -0.34 -4.29 -11.15
N LEU A 137 -0.67 -3.00 -11.25
CA LEU A 137 -0.97 -2.15 -10.11
C LEU A 137 -2.48 -2.15 -9.85
N PHE A 138 -2.87 -2.39 -8.61
CA PHE A 138 -4.25 -2.37 -8.15
C PHE A 138 -4.46 -1.14 -7.26
N ILE A 139 -5.30 -0.21 -7.72
CA ILE A 139 -5.42 1.12 -7.12
C ILE A 139 -6.69 1.22 -6.27
N TYR A 140 -6.50 1.38 -4.97
CA TYR A 140 -7.57 1.61 -4.02
C TYR A 140 -7.88 3.10 -3.92
N PRO A 141 -9.16 3.49 -3.97
CA PRO A 141 -9.55 4.89 -3.92
C PRO A 141 -9.31 5.52 -2.55
N VAL A 142 -9.38 6.84 -2.50
CA VAL A 142 -9.26 7.64 -1.28
C VAL A 142 -10.36 8.70 -1.23
N LEU A 143 -10.88 8.99 -0.05
CA LEU A 143 -11.75 10.12 0.18
C LEU A 143 -10.98 11.17 0.98
N GLU A 144 -10.58 12.24 0.32
CA GLU A 144 -9.89 13.38 0.94
C GLU A 144 -10.86 14.21 1.80
N LYS A 145 -10.34 14.82 2.87
CA LYS A 145 -11.17 15.47 3.92
C LYS A 145 -12.18 16.51 3.41
N GLN A 146 -11.90 17.16 2.30
CA GLN A 146 -12.75 18.22 1.74
C GLN A 146 -13.54 17.78 0.51
N LYS A 147 -13.42 16.51 0.10
CA LYS A 147 -14.11 15.96 -1.07
C LYS A 147 -15.35 15.20 -0.64
N LYS A 148 -16.44 15.36 -1.41
CA LYS A 148 -17.66 14.56 -1.24
C LYS A 148 -17.56 13.20 -1.91
N GLU A 149 -16.84 13.14 -3.04
CA GLU A 149 -16.67 11.92 -3.81
C GLU A 149 -15.25 11.36 -3.71
N PRO A 150 -15.12 10.03 -3.73
CA PRO A 150 -13.83 9.37 -3.73
C PRO A 150 -13.02 9.71 -4.99
N ILE A 151 -11.73 9.88 -4.82
CA ILE A 151 -10.77 9.92 -5.91
C ILE A 151 -10.46 8.46 -6.28
N THR A 152 -11.00 8.01 -7.41
CA THR A 152 -10.69 6.71 -8.01
C THR A 152 -9.55 6.88 -9.03
N ILE A 153 -9.15 5.80 -9.68
CA ILE A 153 -8.17 5.84 -10.77
C ILE A 153 -8.58 6.79 -11.90
N ASP A 154 -9.87 6.97 -12.13
CA ASP A 154 -10.41 7.83 -13.19
C ASP A 154 -10.25 9.33 -12.90
N HIS A 155 -10.00 9.66 -11.64
CA HIS A 155 -9.81 11.02 -11.16
C HIS A 155 -8.34 11.32 -10.77
N VAL A 156 -7.42 10.41 -11.12
CA VAL A 156 -5.99 10.63 -10.86
C VAL A 156 -5.42 11.54 -11.93
N GLU A 157 -4.94 12.68 -11.51
CA GLU A 157 -4.19 13.61 -12.33
C GLU A 157 -2.70 13.29 -12.24
N VAL A 158 -2.03 13.24 -13.37
CA VAL A 158 -0.57 13.17 -13.53
C VAL A 158 -0.08 14.43 -14.23
N LEU A 159 1.23 14.64 -14.30
CA LEU A 159 1.77 15.80 -15.04
C LEU A 159 1.37 15.70 -16.52
N PRO A 160 1.08 16.84 -17.20
CA PRO A 160 0.54 16.85 -18.56
C PRO A 160 1.33 15.99 -19.55
N HIS A 161 2.66 16.03 -19.50
CA HIS A 161 3.51 15.23 -20.39
C HIS A 161 3.49 13.72 -20.09
N LEU A 162 2.94 13.29 -18.95
CA LEU A 162 2.77 11.87 -18.58
C LEU A 162 1.35 11.35 -18.82
N GLU A 163 0.41 12.18 -19.23
CA GLU A 163 -1.00 11.79 -19.43
C GLU A 163 -1.15 10.66 -20.44
N GLN A 164 -0.46 10.74 -21.57
CA GLN A 164 -0.51 9.69 -22.60
C GLN A 164 0.09 8.37 -22.11
N LEU A 165 1.17 8.44 -21.32
CA LEU A 165 1.76 7.27 -20.70
C LEU A 165 0.80 6.64 -19.68
N PHE A 166 0.14 7.45 -18.88
CA PHE A 166 -0.86 6.98 -17.92
C PHE A 166 -2.06 6.33 -18.65
N ALA A 167 -2.57 6.97 -19.70
CA ALA A 167 -3.65 6.42 -20.54
C ALA A 167 -3.24 5.08 -21.17
N TYR A 168 -2.04 4.99 -21.74
CA TYR A 168 -1.48 3.76 -22.30
C TYR A 168 -1.47 2.61 -21.27
N LEU A 169 -0.98 2.87 -20.05
CA LEU A 169 -0.90 1.87 -19.00
C LEU A 169 -2.29 1.41 -18.51
N ARG A 170 -3.29 2.31 -18.54
CA ARG A 170 -4.67 1.97 -18.21
C ARG A 170 -5.32 1.10 -19.29
N VAL A 171 -5.18 1.50 -20.56
CA VAL A 171 -5.74 0.75 -21.71
C VAL A 171 -5.16 -0.66 -21.76
N ASN A 172 -3.85 -0.79 -21.54
CA ASN A 172 -3.16 -2.08 -21.49
C ASN A 172 -3.36 -2.86 -20.18
N ARG A 173 -4.22 -2.36 -19.27
CA ARG A 173 -4.55 -3.02 -17.99
C ARG A 173 -3.36 -3.25 -17.06
N ASN A 174 -2.29 -2.46 -17.21
CA ASN A 174 -1.17 -2.46 -16.28
C ASN A 174 -1.55 -1.78 -14.95
N ILE A 175 -2.49 -0.83 -15.00
CA ILE A 175 -3.01 -0.12 -13.84
C ILE A 175 -4.53 -0.29 -13.80
N LEU A 176 -5.03 -0.84 -12.71
CA LEU A 176 -6.44 -1.22 -12.55
C LEU A 176 -7.04 -0.59 -11.30
N GLY A 177 -8.24 -0.04 -11.42
CA GLY A 177 -9.03 0.40 -10.28
C GLY A 177 -9.62 -0.78 -9.50
N ILE A 178 -9.74 -0.61 -8.20
CA ILE A 178 -10.41 -1.57 -7.30
C ILE A 178 -11.84 -1.11 -7.06
N GLU A 179 -12.76 -2.05 -7.13
CA GLU A 179 -14.18 -1.88 -6.87
C GLU A 179 -14.59 -2.64 -5.59
N GLY A 180 -15.84 -2.45 -5.14
CA GLY A 180 -16.39 -3.18 -4.00
C GLY A 180 -15.81 -2.78 -2.63
N TYR A 181 -15.15 -1.63 -2.56
CA TYR A 181 -14.58 -1.07 -1.34
C TYR A 181 -15.66 -0.50 -0.40
N ALA A 182 -15.39 -0.52 0.88
CA ALA A 182 -16.28 0.06 1.87
C ALA A 182 -16.03 1.58 1.99
N ARG A 183 -16.97 2.40 1.48
CA ARG A 183 -16.86 3.88 1.47
C ARG A 183 -16.47 4.46 2.85
N ARG A 184 -16.98 3.86 3.94
CA ARG A 184 -16.68 4.27 5.33
C ARG A 184 -15.20 4.20 5.71
N TYR A 185 -14.37 3.46 4.96
CA TYR A 185 -12.93 3.34 5.25
C TYR A 185 -12.07 4.30 4.46
N LEU A 186 -12.59 4.90 3.36
CA LEU A 186 -11.80 5.74 2.45
C LEU A 186 -11.24 7.02 3.09
N SER A 187 -11.86 7.49 4.17
CA SER A 187 -11.44 8.69 4.92
C SER A 187 -10.58 8.39 6.15
N ILE A 188 -10.17 7.12 6.35
CA ILE A 188 -9.34 6.71 7.47
C ILE A 188 -7.85 6.83 7.08
N PHE A 189 -7.14 7.72 7.76
CA PHE A 189 -5.70 7.90 7.55
C PHE A 189 -4.92 7.49 8.79
N SER A 190 -3.90 6.63 8.64
CA SER A 190 -3.07 6.14 9.75
C SER A 190 -2.44 7.29 10.55
N ARG A 191 -2.04 8.37 9.87
CA ARG A 191 -1.45 9.56 10.52
C ARG A 191 -2.44 10.23 11.50
N ASP A 192 -3.70 10.33 11.11
CA ASP A 192 -4.73 10.93 11.97
C ASP A 192 -4.98 10.03 13.19
N ILE A 193 -5.07 8.72 12.97
CA ILE A 193 -5.23 7.75 14.06
C ILE A 193 -4.05 7.79 15.03
N LEU A 194 -2.82 7.86 14.52
CA LEU A 194 -1.63 8.03 15.36
C LEU A 194 -1.73 9.29 16.23
N GLY A 195 -2.20 10.40 15.64
CA GLY A 195 -2.45 11.63 16.36
C GLY A 195 -3.55 11.50 17.43
N GLU A 196 -4.63 10.78 17.15
CA GLU A 196 -5.70 10.49 18.11
C GLU A 196 -5.19 9.67 19.30
N ILE A 197 -4.39 8.61 19.04
CA ILE A 197 -3.78 7.77 20.08
C ILE A 197 -2.88 8.60 21.01
N LYS A 198 -1.95 9.39 20.43
CA LYS A 198 -1.01 10.22 21.20
C LYS A 198 -1.69 11.27 22.05
N LYS A 199 -2.85 11.79 21.59
CA LYS A 199 -3.66 12.79 22.31
C LYS A 199 -4.66 12.19 23.29
N GLY A 200 -4.70 10.87 23.44
CA GLY A 200 -5.66 10.18 24.30
C GLY A 200 -7.12 10.33 23.86
N LYS A 201 -7.41 10.60 22.58
CA LYS A 201 -8.77 10.69 22.10
C LYS A 201 -9.46 9.32 22.13
N LYS A 202 -10.77 9.29 22.41
CA LYS A 202 -11.57 8.06 22.36
C LYS A 202 -12.04 7.77 20.93
N GLY A 203 -12.31 6.50 20.62
CA GLY A 203 -12.98 6.07 19.38
C GLY A 203 -12.07 5.68 18.23
N TRP A 204 -10.77 5.85 18.32
CA TRP A 204 -9.81 5.41 17.30
C TRP A 204 -9.81 3.89 17.11
N GLU A 205 -10.15 3.13 18.14
CA GLU A 205 -10.22 1.67 18.13
C GLU A 205 -11.17 1.14 17.05
N LYS A 206 -12.29 1.85 16.83
CA LYS A 206 -13.29 1.48 15.81
C LYS A 206 -12.74 1.53 14.38
N LYS A 207 -11.63 2.24 14.17
CA LYS A 207 -10.97 2.43 12.88
C LYS A 207 -9.87 1.39 12.61
N LEU A 208 -9.52 0.56 13.61
CA LEU A 208 -8.50 -0.47 13.55
C LEU A 208 -9.12 -1.88 13.60
N PRO A 209 -8.39 -2.91 13.13
CA PRO A 209 -8.71 -4.29 13.46
C PRO A 209 -8.69 -4.49 14.99
N SER A 210 -9.57 -5.32 15.52
CA SER A 210 -9.71 -5.51 16.97
C SER A 210 -8.45 -6.06 17.63
N SER A 211 -7.72 -6.97 16.95
CA SER A 211 -6.43 -7.48 17.40
C SER A 211 -5.39 -6.37 17.55
N VAL A 212 -5.30 -5.48 16.55
CA VAL A 212 -4.39 -4.33 16.54
C VAL A 212 -4.72 -3.36 17.67
N ALA A 213 -6.00 -2.98 17.83
CA ALA A 213 -6.43 -2.06 18.89
C ALA A 213 -6.13 -2.63 20.29
N ARG A 214 -6.36 -3.94 20.49
CA ARG A 214 -6.07 -4.64 21.75
C ARG A 214 -4.58 -4.63 22.05
N MET A 215 -3.73 -4.93 21.06
CA MET A 215 -2.27 -4.94 21.23
C MET A 215 -1.73 -3.55 21.57
N ILE A 216 -2.22 -2.49 20.89
CA ILE A 216 -1.81 -1.10 21.18
C ILE A 216 -2.09 -0.76 22.64
N LYS A 217 -3.28 -1.11 23.15
CA LYS A 217 -3.64 -0.86 24.56
C LYS A 217 -2.79 -1.68 25.53
N HIS A 218 -2.64 -2.97 25.27
CA HIS A 218 -1.91 -3.88 26.14
C HIS A 218 -0.44 -3.52 26.24
N LYS A 219 0.22 -3.26 25.10
CA LYS A 219 1.65 -2.94 25.04
C LYS A 219 1.97 -1.44 25.12
N LYS A 220 0.95 -0.58 25.26
CA LYS A 220 1.07 0.89 25.30
C LYS A 220 1.82 1.47 24.11
N LEU A 221 1.58 0.91 22.89
CA LEU A 221 2.30 1.29 21.70
C LEU A 221 1.93 2.70 21.23
N PHE A 222 2.81 3.31 20.42
CA PHE A 222 2.63 4.63 19.80
C PHE A 222 2.29 5.76 20.77
N GLY A 223 2.73 5.64 22.03
CA GLY A 223 2.48 6.64 23.06
C GLY A 223 1.05 6.62 23.62
N TYR A 224 0.34 5.47 23.48
CA TYR A 224 -0.95 5.27 24.13
C TYR A 224 -0.83 5.39 25.65
N LYS A 225 -1.69 6.24 26.24
CA LYS A 225 -1.84 6.36 27.68
C LYS A 225 -3.25 5.87 28.06
N PRO A 226 -3.39 4.90 28.98
CA PRO A 226 -4.68 4.53 29.52
C PRO A 226 -5.31 5.76 30.25
N HIS A 227 -6.61 5.91 30.10
CA HIS A 227 -7.42 6.87 30.87
C HIS A 227 -7.86 6.22 32.14
#